data_29a46379b80475c136416416d3026278
#
_entry.id   29a46379b80475c136416416d3026278
#
_cell.length_a   1.000
_cell.length_b   1.000
_cell.length_c   1.000
_cell.angle_alpha   90.00
_cell.angle_beta   90.00
_cell.angle_gamma   90.00
#
_symmetry.space_group_name_H-M   'P 1'
#
loop_
_entity.id
_entity.type
_entity.pdbx_description
1 polymer ?
#
loop_
_entity_poly.entity_id
_entity_poly.type
_entity_poly.pdbx_seq_one_letter_code
_entity_poly.pdbx_strand_id
1 'polypeptide(L)'
;MRKPKLRELKEALRAAFSPRYTTHYPVGGHTPPDGFRGKPVYDSDHCIGCGACAEVCPAVAIRVVDRLDGEKPTRTIQQRWDKCIFCGQCELHCTTGDGIKLTKEYDLATLDRDAL
;
A
#
# COMPACT_ATOMS: atom_id res chain seq x y z
N MET A 1 -3.32 -44.08 -5.99
CA MET A 1 -2.26 -43.08 -6.27
C MET A 1 -1.94 -43.11 -7.77
N ARG A 2 -2.00 -41.97 -8.47
CA ARG A 2 -1.62 -41.89 -9.90
C ARG A 2 -0.10 -41.97 -10.02
N LYS A 3 0.41 -42.82 -10.91
CA LYS A 3 1.85 -42.87 -11.21
C LYS A 3 2.27 -41.55 -11.88
N PRO A 4 3.39 -40.93 -11.46
CA PRO A 4 3.88 -39.71 -12.08
C PRO A 4 4.19 -39.96 -13.56
N LYS A 5 3.79 -39.02 -14.41
CA LYS A 5 4.13 -39.07 -15.84
C LYS A 5 5.60 -38.67 -16.03
N LEU A 6 6.23 -39.19 -17.07
CA LEU A 6 7.63 -38.89 -17.39
C LEU A 6 7.93 -37.37 -17.47
N ARG A 7 6.93 -36.59 -17.90
CA ARG A 7 7.01 -35.12 -17.92
C ARG A 7 7.11 -34.52 -16.52
N GLU A 8 6.31 -35.03 -15.55
CA GLU A 8 6.32 -34.55 -14.17
C GLU A 8 7.67 -34.86 -13.47
N LEU A 9 8.23 -36.03 -13.78
CA LEU A 9 9.56 -36.39 -13.28
C LEU A 9 10.67 -35.48 -13.83
N LYS A 10 10.60 -35.14 -15.12
CA LYS A 10 11.54 -34.24 -15.76
C LYS A 10 11.44 -32.81 -15.18
N GLU A 11 10.24 -32.31 -14.94
CA GLU A 11 10.03 -31.00 -14.31
C GLU A 11 10.51 -30.98 -12.84
N ALA A 12 10.26 -32.05 -12.10
CA ALA A 12 10.76 -32.19 -10.71
C ALA A 12 12.29 -32.18 -10.65
N LEU A 13 12.95 -32.91 -11.56
CA LEU A 13 14.41 -32.89 -11.67
C LEU A 13 14.95 -31.51 -12.04
N ARG A 14 14.30 -30.84 -12.99
CA ARG A 14 14.68 -29.47 -13.39
C ARG A 14 14.51 -28.49 -12.23
N ALA A 15 13.40 -28.58 -11.50
CA ALA A 15 13.14 -27.72 -10.34
C ALA A 15 14.17 -27.93 -9.21
N ALA A 16 14.62 -29.17 -8.99
CA ALA A 16 15.60 -29.48 -7.95
C ALA A 16 16.98 -28.83 -8.19
N PHE A 17 17.35 -28.63 -9.46
CA PHE A 17 18.63 -28.01 -9.83
C PHE A 17 18.52 -26.55 -10.29
N SER A 18 17.29 -25.99 -10.32
CA SER A 18 17.09 -24.59 -10.69
C SER A 18 17.27 -23.67 -9.48
N PRO A 19 17.76 -22.44 -9.66
CA PRO A 19 17.76 -21.45 -8.60
C PRO A 19 16.32 -21.14 -8.17
N ARG A 20 16.14 -20.80 -6.90
CA ARG A 20 14.84 -20.44 -6.37
C ARG A 20 14.27 -19.20 -7.08
N TYR A 21 12.97 -19.21 -7.36
CA TYR A 21 12.25 -18.09 -7.93
C TYR A 21 11.70 -17.11 -6.88
N THR A 22 11.78 -17.46 -5.60
CA THR A 22 11.31 -16.64 -4.49
C THR A 22 12.43 -15.79 -3.91
N THR A 23 12.11 -14.61 -3.41
CA THR A 23 13.03 -13.74 -2.67
C THR A 23 13.29 -14.27 -1.26
N HIS A 24 14.41 -13.88 -0.66
CA HIS A 24 14.80 -14.30 0.70
C HIS A 24 14.20 -13.38 1.78
N TYR A 25 12.92 -13.04 1.63
CA TYR A 25 12.23 -12.23 2.62
C TYR A 25 12.03 -13.03 3.94
N PRO A 26 12.22 -12.42 5.13
CA PRO A 26 12.61 -11.02 5.39
C PRO A 26 14.14 -10.79 5.45
N VAL A 27 14.95 -11.82 5.34
CA VAL A 27 16.41 -11.77 5.57
C VAL A 27 17.15 -11.02 4.44
N GLY A 28 16.70 -11.16 3.21
CA GLY A 28 17.24 -10.41 2.07
C GLY A 28 16.26 -9.27 1.72
N GLY A 29 16.64 -8.02 1.95
CA GLY A 29 15.80 -6.87 1.61
C GLY A 29 15.32 -6.93 0.16
N HIS A 30 14.04 -6.72 -0.04
CA HIS A 30 13.44 -6.59 -1.36
C HIS A 30 13.13 -5.11 -1.64
N THR A 31 13.71 -4.58 -2.71
CA THR A 31 13.37 -3.23 -3.16
C THR A 31 12.21 -3.33 -4.16
N PRO A 32 11.04 -2.78 -3.83
CA PRO A 32 9.92 -2.78 -4.77
C PRO A 32 10.26 -2.05 -6.06
N PRO A 33 9.75 -2.50 -7.22
CA PRO A 33 9.98 -1.85 -8.51
C PRO A 33 9.37 -0.45 -8.55
N ASP A 34 9.79 0.34 -9.53
CA ASP A 34 9.15 1.62 -9.80
C ASP A 34 7.69 1.39 -10.22
N GLY A 35 6.78 2.22 -9.72
CA GLY A 35 5.34 2.03 -9.91
C GLY A 35 4.68 1.08 -8.91
N PHE A 36 5.43 0.56 -7.93
CA PHE A 36 4.83 -0.18 -6.82
C PHE A 36 3.91 0.75 -6.00
N ARG A 37 2.71 0.26 -5.70
CA ARG A 37 1.70 0.99 -4.92
C ARG A 37 1.69 0.48 -3.49
N GLY A 38 2.60 1.02 -2.68
CA GLY A 38 2.64 0.72 -1.26
C GLY A 38 1.78 1.67 -0.43
N LYS A 39 2.13 1.83 0.83
CA LYS A 39 1.39 2.64 1.80
C LYS A 39 1.24 4.09 1.33
N PRO A 40 0.02 4.62 1.21
CA PRO A 40 -0.18 6.05 0.98
C PRO A 40 0.21 6.84 2.24
N VAL A 41 0.96 7.91 2.05
CA VAL A 41 1.38 8.84 3.10
C VAL A 41 0.84 10.22 2.79
N TYR A 42 0.26 10.84 3.79
CA TYR A 42 -0.27 12.18 3.75
C TYR A 42 0.79 13.19 4.20
N ASP A 43 0.94 14.25 3.42
CA ASP A 43 1.81 15.37 3.73
C ASP A 43 0.96 16.60 4.11
N SER A 44 1.02 17.00 5.39
CA SER A 44 0.27 18.14 5.91
C SER A 44 0.73 19.48 5.34
N ASP A 45 1.99 19.60 4.95
CA ASP A 45 2.57 20.87 4.50
C ASP A 45 2.15 21.22 3.06
N HIS A 46 1.90 20.20 2.26
CA HIS A 46 1.46 20.33 0.87
C HIS A 46 -0.04 20.17 0.68
N CYS A 47 -0.76 19.73 1.71
CA CYS A 47 -2.20 19.49 1.62
C CYS A 47 -3.03 20.73 1.97
N ILE A 48 -3.92 21.12 1.06
CA ILE A 48 -4.87 22.22 1.26
C ILE A 48 -6.20 21.78 1.91
N GLY A 49 -6.34 20.50 2.27
CA GLY A 49 -7.56 19.99 2.91
C GLY A 49 -8.79 19.93 2.00
N CYS A 50 -8.65 19.88 0.69
CA CYS A 50 -9.78 19.92 -0.25
C CYS A 50 -10.72 18.70 -0.16
N GLY A 51 -10.26 17.56 0.39
CA GLY A 51 -11.06 16.34 0.54
C GLY A 51 -11.21 15.48 -0.72
N ALA A 52 -10.67 15.87 -1.87
CA ALA A 52 -10.79 15.12 -3.12
C ALA A 52 -10.34 13.66 -2.99
N CYS A 53 -9.27 13.40 -2.23
CA CYS A 53 -8.76 12.05 -1.96
C CYS A 53 -9.76 11.17 -1.19
N ALA A 54 -10.58 11.76 -0.31
CA ALA A 54 -11.63 11.04 0.41
C ALA A 54 -12.81 10.70 -0.50
N GLU A 55 -13.23 11.63 -1.36
CA GLU A 55 -14.35 11.45 -2.30
C GLU A 55 -14.06 10.36 -3.36
N VAL A 56 -12.83 10.30 -3.86
CA VAL A 56 -12.46 9.31 -4.88
C VAL A 56 -12.08 7.94 -4.29
N CYS A 57 -12.05 7.79 -2.98
CA CYS A 57 -11.62 6.56 -2.33
C CYS A 57 -12.70 5.48 -2.38
N PRO A 58 -12.57 4.41 -3.20
CA PRO A 58 -13.60 3.38 -3.33
C PRO A 58 -13.76 2.54 -2.06
N ALA A 59 -12.72 2.47 -1.23
CA ALA A 59 -12.73 1.71 0.03
C ALA A 59 -13.14 2.54 1.25
N VAL A 60 -13.42 3.85 1.06
CA VAL A 60 -13.73 4.79 2.15
C VAL A 60 -12.67 4.74 3.26
N ALA A 61 -11.41 4.55 2.85
CA ALA A 61 -10.25 4.44 3.75
C ALA A 61 -9.71 5.81 4.19
N ILE A 62 -10.19 6.89 3.59
CA ILE A 62 -9.75 8.25 3.88
C ILE A 62 -10.94 9.05 4.41
N ARG A 63 -10.72 9.77 5.51
CA ARG A 63 -11.71 10.69 6.10
C ARG A 63 -11.09 12.06 6.29
N VAL A 64 -11.88 13.07 6.04
CA VAL A 64 -11.56 14.45 6.39
C VAL A 64 -12.08 14.73 7.79
N VAL A 65 -11.21 15.22 8.65
CA VAL A 65 -11.55 15.58 10.04
C VAL A 65 -11.27 17.05 10.25
N ASP A 66 -12.32 17.79 10.57
CA ASP A 66 -12.21 19.19 10.94
C ASP A 66 -12.02 19.29 12.47
N ARG A 67 -10.93 19.88 12.89
CA ARG A 67 -10.63 20.17 14.30
C ARG A 67 -10.65 21.68 14.52
N LEU A 68 -11.22 22.07 15.63
CA LEU A 68 -11.19 23.45 16.11
C LEU A 68 -10.11 23.54 17.18
N ASP A 69 -8.89 23.88 16.78
CA ASP A 69 -7.78 24.16 17.70
C ASP A 69 -7.70 25.66 17.95
N GLY A 70 -8.54 26.14 18.90
CA GLY A 70 -8.66 27.57 19.19
C GLY A 70 -9.50 28.34 18.16
N GLU A 71 -9.00 29.49 17.68
CA GLU A 71 -9.73 30.36 16.74
C GLU A 71 -9.66 29.92 15.27
N LYS A 72 -8.76 28.97 14.91
CA LYS A 72 -8.60 28.55 13.52
C LYS A 72 -9.06 27.11 13.32
N PRO A 73 -10.00 26.85 12.41
CA PRO A 73 -10.35 25.49 12.02
C PRO A 73 -9.19 24.87 11.24
N THR A 74 -8.72 23.72 11.73
CA THR A 74 -7.68 22.93 11.07
C THR A 74 -8.33 21.68 10.48
N ARG A 75 -8.15 21.47 9.18
CA ARG A 75 -8.64 20.30 8.46
C ARG A 75 -7.51 19.31 8.27
N THR A 76 -7.69 18.09 8.77
CA THR A 76 -6.72 17.01 8.68
C THR A 76 -7.29 15.80 7.95
N ILE A 77 -6.41 15.03 7.31
CA ILE A 77 -6.76 13.79 6.63
C ILE A 77 -6.40 12.62 7.55
N GLN A 78 -7.37 11.77 7.84
CA GLN A 78 -7.14 10.50 8.52
C GLN A 78 -7.22 9.36 7.52
N GLN A 79 -6.19 8.52 7.53
CA GLN A 79 -6.09 7.33 6.67
C GLN A 79 -6.23 6.07 7.52
N ARG A 80 -6.97 5.12 6.99
CA ARG A 80 -7.11 3.77 7.54
C ARG A 80 -6.54 2.77 6.55
N TRP A 81 -5.32 2.32 6.80
CA TRP A 81 -4.63 1.38 5.90
C TRP A 81 -5.24 -0.02 5.95
N ASP A 82 -5.90 -0.40 7.06
CA ASP A 82 -6.66 -1.64 7.19
C ASP A 82 -7.81 -1.79 6.18
N LYS A 83 -8.29 -0.66 5.62
CA LYS A 83 -9.34 -0.62 4.59
C LYS A 83 -8.79 -0.33 3.20
N CYS A 84 -7.55 0.13 3.12
CA CYS A 84 -6.97 0.59 1.87
C CYS A 84 -6.73 -0.58 0.90
N ILE A 85 -7.14 -0.41 -0.36
CA ILE A 85 -6.88 -1.38 -1.44
C ILE A 85 -5.70 -0.98 -2.33
N PHE A 86 -4.94 0.04 -1.93
CA PHE A 86 -3.74 0.53 -2.63
C PHE A 86 -3.96 0.83 -4.12
N CYS A 87 -5.13 1.33 -4.48
CA CYS A 87 -5.51 1.61 -5.88
C CYS A 87 -4.83 2.84 -6.49
N GLY A 88 -4.29 3.76 -5.68
CA GLY A 88 -3.61 4.98 -6.12
C GLY A 88 -4.52 6.13 -6.54
N GLN A 89 -5.85 6.00 -6.46
CA GLN A 89 -6.78 7.06 -6.88
C GLN A 89 -6.61 8.35 -6.08
N CYS A 90 -6.27 8.25 -4.79
CA CYS A 90 -6.05 9.42 -3.94
C CYS A 90 -4.85 10.27 -4.39
N GLU A 91 -3.76 9.64 -4.82
CA GLU A 91 -2.59 10.32 -5.38
C GLU A 91 -2.91 10.94 -6.73
N LEU A 92 -3.55 10.18 -7.62
CA LEU A 92 -3.88 10.63 -8.97
C LEU A 92 -4.82 11.84 -8.98
N HIS A 93 -5.75 11.94 -8.02
CA HIS A 93 -6.72 13.03 -7.90
C HIS A 93 -6.34 14.09 -6.86
N CYS A 94 -5.11 14.06 -6.35
CA CYS A 94 -4.63 15.09 -5.46
C CYS A 94 -4.49 16.42 -6.22
N THR A 95 -5.22 17.45 -5.80
CA THR A 95 -5.23 18.75 -6.47
C THR A 95 -3.90 19.49 -6.39
N THR A 96 -3.12 19.25 -5.32
CA THR A 96 -1.78 19.82 -5.16
C THR A 96 -0.68 18.96 -5.78
N GLY A 97 -0.98 17.70 -6.10
CA GLY A 97 -0.02 16.73 -6.62
C GLY A 97 0.90 16.11 -5.56
N ASP A 98 1.13 16.79 -4.46
CA ASP A 98 2.09 16.39 -3.42
C ASP A 98 1.47 16.13 -2.04
N GLY A 99 0.20 16.40 -1.84
CA GLY A 99 -0.47 16.26 -0.55
C GLY A 99 -0.70 14.83 -0.09
N ILE A 100 -0.69 13.85 -0.98
CA ILE A 100 -0.75 12.41 -0.68
C ILE A 100 0.00 11.64 -1.75
N LYS A 101 0.90 10.75 -1.33
CA LYS A 101 1.73 9.93 -2.24
C LYS A 101 1.79 8.49 -1.78
N LEU A 102 1.85 7.58 -2.75
CA LEU A 102 2.14 6.19 -2.48
C LEU A 102 3.64 5.99 -2.31
N THR A 103 4.01 5.32 -1.23
CA THR A 103 5.40 4.99 -0.93
C THR A 103 5.76 3.59 -1.43
N LYS A 104 7.00 3.19 -1.24
CA LYS A 104 7.45 1.81 -1.46
C LYS A 104 7.33 0.93 -0.20
N GLU A 105 6.73 1.45 0.88
CA GLU A 105 6.45 0.66 2.09
C GLU A 105 5.33 -0.35 1.83
N TYR A 106 5.61 -1.61 2.13
CA TYR A 106 4.67 -2.73 1.96
C TYR A 106 4.53 -3.60 3.21
N ASP A 107 5.41 -3.42 4.19
CA ASP A 107 5.44 -4.22 5.41
C ASP A 107 4.55 -3.58 6.46
N LEU A 108 3.24 -3.83 6.34
CA LEU A 108 2.19 -3.26 7.16
C LEU A 108 1.55 -4.35 8.04
N ALA A 109 2.34 -4.96 8.91
CA ALA A 109 1.84 -5.97 9.84
C ALA A 109 1.77 -5.44 11.26
N THR A 110 0.62 -5.58 11.90
CA THR A 110 0.41 -5.24 13.30
C THR A 110 -0.59 -6.20 13.94
N LEU A 111 -0.50 -6.36 15.27
CA LEU A 111 -1.47 -7.12 16.04
C LEU A 111 -2.68 -6.27 16.45
N ASP A 112 -2.57 -4.95 16.35
CA ASP A 112 -3.64 -4.00 16.65
C ASP A 112 -4.15 -3.38 15.35
N ARG A 113 -5.42 -3.61 15.06
CA ARG A 113 -6.08 -3.09 13.85
C ARG A 113 -6.17 -1.56 13.84
N ASP A 114 -6.30 -0.93 15.00
CA ASP A 114 -6.46 0.52 15.10
C ASP A 114 -5.12 1.27 14.92
N ALA A 115 -4.01 0.54 14.90
CA ALA A 115 -2.69 1.06 14.55
C ALA A 115 -2.44 1.16 13.03
N LEU A 116 -3.35 0.61 12.21
CA LEU A 116 -3.42 0.70 10.76
C LEU A 116 -4.59 1.59 10.36
#